data_68a5eb9b87373860d9485e70b4e71d17
#
_entry.id   68a5eb9b87373860d9485e70b4e71d17
#
_cell.length_a   1.000
_cell.length_b   1.000
_cell.length_c   1.000
_cell.angle_alpha   90.00
_cell.angle_beta   90.00
_cell.angle_gamma   90.00
#
_symmetry.space_group_name_H-M   'P 1'
#
loop_
_entity.id
_entity.type
_entity.pdbx_description
1 polymer ?
#
loop_
_entity_poly.entity_id
_entity_poly.type
_entity_poly.pdbx_seq_one_letter_code
_entity_poly.pdbx_strand_id
1 'polypeptide(L)'
;MLDGSCLCRAISYRVEEDITELILCHCSFCREATASAFSVNARVHQESVTLLAGDDQLVSYSSSPGKKRFYCQICHSQLFHLQETLPNMMTLEMGTIDHSSQNLSVVPKRHIFEDDQFSWLSD
;
A
#
# COMPACT_ATOMS: atom_id res chain seq x y z
N MET A 1 -3.02 1.65 16.07
CA MET A 1 -1.62 1.57 15.67
C MET A 1 -1.37 0.32 14.87
N LEU A 2 -0.50 0.42 13.89
CA LEU A 2 -0.23 -0.70 12.98
C LEU A 2 1.22 -0.64 12.53
N ASP A 3 1.84 -1.80 12.42
CA ASP A 3 3.24 -1.93 12.00
C ASP A 3 3.32 -2.77 10.75
N GLY A 4 4.27 -2.45 9.87
CA GLY A 4 4.54 -3.22 8.68
C GLY A 4 6.01 -3.25 8.33
N SER A 5 6.36 -4.11 7.38
CA SER A 5 7.74 -4.25 6.90
C SER A 5 7.76 -4.85 5.50
N CYS A 6 8.90 -4.69 4.82
CA CYS A 6 9.15 -5.37 3.57
C CYS A 6 9.51 -6.85 3.82
N LEU A 7 9.55 -7.64 2.75
CA LEU A 7 9.80 -9.08 2.85
C LEU A 7 11.13 -9.41 3.56
N CYS A 8 12.20 -8.68 3.23
CA CYS A 8 13.51 -8.93 3.85
C CYS A 8 13.69 -8.24 5.21
N ARG A 9 12.71 -7.45 5.63
CA ARG A 9 12.69 -6.76 6.93
C ARG A 9 13.66 -5.60 7.07
N ALA A 10 14.35 -5.22 5.99
CA ALA A 10 15.25 -4.06 6.04
C ALA A 10 14.49 -2.76 6.28
N ILE A 11 13.26 -2.66 5.78
CA ILE A 11 12.39 -1.49 5.96
C ILE A 11 11.24 -1.86 6.88
N SER A 12 11.02 -1.05 7.90
CA SER A 12 9.87 -1.19 8.79
C SER A 12 9.25 0.17 9.06
N TYR A 13 7.95 0.18 9.34
CA TYR A 13 7.21 1.41 9.56
C TYR A 13 6.10 1.21 10.58
N ARG A 14 5.61 2.32 11.11
CA ARG A 14 4.48 2.37 12.05
C ARG A 14 3.49 3.43 11.61
N VAL A 15 2.20 3.12 11.75
CA VAL A 15 1.11 4.03 11.44
C VAL A 15 0.30 4.27 12.71
N GLU A 16 0.16 5.54 13.10
CA GLU A 16 -0.49 5.91 14.35
C GLU A 16 -2.01 6.17 14.21
N GLU A 17 -2.52 6.25 13.00
CA GLU A 17 -3.96 6.45 12.79
C GLU A 17 -4.66 5.14 12.44
N ASP A 18 -5.98 5.10 12.70
CA ASP A 18 -6.79 3.94 12.34
C ASP A 18 -7.11 3.93 10.85
N ILE A 19 -7.19 2.72 10.30
CA ILE A 19 -7.64 2.51 8.93
C ILE A 19 -9.15 2.65 8.88
N THR A 20 -9.64 3.50 7.98
CA THR A 20 -11.08 3.76 7.84
C THR A 20 -11.72 2.98 6.71
N GLU A 21 -10.92 2.55 5.73
CA GLU A 21 -11.42 1.84 4.55
C GLU A 21 -10.29 1.02 3.94
N LEU A 22 -10.61 -0.17 3.46
CA LEU A 22 -9.71 -0.98 2.64
C LEU A 22 -10.16 -0.86 1.19
N ILE A 23 -9.25 -0.47 0.30
CA ILE A 23 -9.52 -0.27 -1.11
C ILE A 23 -8.88 -1.42 -1.89
N LEU A 24 -9.70 -2.16 -2.64
CA LEU A 24 -9.24 -3.23 -3.52
C LEU A 24 -9.20 -2.67 -4.95
N CYS A 25 -7.99 -2.45 -5.45
CA CYS A 25 -7.77 -1.78 -6.73
C CYS A 25 -7.46 -2.80 -7.84
N HIS A 26 -8.29 -2.84 -8.87
CA HIS A 26 -8.18 -3.78 -9.97
C HIS A 26 -7.51 -3.18 -11.21
N CYS A 27 -7.04 -1.94 -11.16
CA CYS A 27 -6.43 -1.31 -12.33
C CYS A 27 -5.14 -2.04 -12.75
N SER A 28 -4.82 -1.99 -14.05
CA SER A 28 -3.65 -2.67 -14.57
C SER A 28 -2.34 -2.21 -13.94
N PHE A 29 -2.22 -0.92 -13.59
CA PHE A 29 -1.03 -0.39 -12.93
C PHE A 29 -0.82 -1.06 -11.56
N CYS A 30 -1.88 -1.15 -10.75
CA CYS A 30 -1.79 -1.79 -9.44
C CYS A 30 -1.53 -3.29 -9.55
N ARG A 31 -2.20 -3.97 -10.48
CA ARG A 31 -1.99 -5.39 -10.71
C ARG A 31 -0.54 -5.69 -11.09
N GLU A 32 -0.01 -4.94 -12.06
CA GLU A 32 1.35 -5.19 -12.54
C GLU A 32 2.40 -4.77 -11.53
N ALA A 33 2.19 -3.67 -10.81
CA ALA A 33 3.15 -3.21 -9.81
C ALA A 33 3.27 -4.18 -8.64
N THR A 34 2.20 -4.85 -8.26
CA THR A 34 2.18 -5.78 -7.12
C THR A 34 2.25 -7.24 -7.56
N ALA A 35 2.19 -7.51 -8.86
CA ALA A 35 2.11 -8.87 -9.42
C ALA A 35 0.95 -9.68 -8.83
N SER A 36 -0.15 -8.99 -8.55
CA SER A 36 -1.35 -9.59 -7.95
C SER A 36 -2.57 -9.31 -8.81
N ALA A 37 -3.62 -10.08 -8.62
CA ALA A 37 -4.87 -9.87 -9.33
C ALA A 37 -5.55 -8.55 -8.96
N PHE A 38 -5.26 -8.02 -7.78
CA PHE A 38 -5.65 -6.70 -7.31
C PHE A 38 -4.73 -6.31 -6.15
N SER A 39 -4.62 -5.01 -5.88
CA SER A 39 -3.89 -4.56 -4.69
C SER A 39 -4.90 -4.18 -3.60
N VAL A 40 -4.52 -4.39 -2.33
CA VAL A 40 -5.32 -3.97 -1.19
C VAL A 40 -4.61 -2.80 -0.54
N ASN A 41 -5.28 -1.65 -0.55
CA ASN A 41 -4.69 -0.38 -0.15
C ASN A 41 -5.48 0.27 0.97
N ALA A 42 -4.79 1.09 1.77
CA ALA A 42 -5.44 1.98 2.72
C ALA A 42 -4.77 3.34 2.65
N ARG A 43 -5.57 4.40 2.65
CA ARG A 43 -5.06 5.77 2.65
C ARG A 43 -4.95 6.27 4.07
N VAL A 44 -3.77 6.80 4.41
CA VAL A 44 -3.50 7.40 5.70
C VAL A 44 -2.79 8.74 5.48
N HIS A 45 -2.74 9.57 6.49
CA HIS A 45 -1.99 10.82 6.43
C HIS A 45 -0.49 10.51 6.53
N GLN A 46 0.32 11.16 5.70
CA GLN A 46 1.78 10.98 5.75
C GLN A 46 2.34 11.25 7.14
N GLU A 47 1.78 12.26 7.84
CA GLU A 47 2.26 12.64 9.18
C GLU A 47 2.05 11.55 10.23
N SER A 48 1.15 10.60 9.99
CA SER A 48 0.90 9.50 10.93
C SER A 48 1.84 8.31 10.72
N VAL A 49 2.66 8.35 9.67
CA VAL A 49 3.55 7.25 9.30
C VAL A 49 4.99 7.59 9.68
N THR A 50 5.64 6.68 10.40
CA THR A 50 7.04 6.79 10.78
C THR A 50 7.80 5.59 10.23
N LEU A 51 8.87 5.85 9.48
CA LEU A 51 9.82 4.80 9.12
C LEU A 51 10.68 4.50 10.35
N LEU A 52 10.60 3.26 10.82
CA LEU A 52 11.36 2.83 11.99
C LEU A 52 12.78 2.41 11.63
N ALA A 53 12.96 1.87 10.43
CA ALA A 53 14.26 1.43 9.92
C ALA A 53 14.25 1.39 8.40
N GLY A 54 15.44 1.50 7.79
CA GLY A 54 15.65 1.21 6.39
C GLY A 54 15.28 2.30 5.40
N ASP A 55 15.21 3.55 5.83
CA ASP A 55 14.91 4.66 4.93
C ASP A 55 15.93 4.76 3.78
N ASP A 56 17.17 4.34 4.00
CA ASP A 56 18.23 4.28 2.99
C ASP A 56 18.03 3.15 1.97
N GLN A 57 17.12 2.20 2.24
CA GLN A 57 16.80 1.10 1.33
C GLN A 57 15.52 1.38 0.54
N LEU A 58 14.82 2.46 0.84
CA LEU A 58 13.57 2.82 0.18
C LEU A 58 13.88 3.57 -1.12
N VAL A 59 13.38 3.05 -2.23
CA VAL A 59 13.52 3.65 -3.55
C VAL A 59 12.15 3.81 -4.20
N SER A 60 12.06 4.65 -5.23
CA SER A 60 10.79 4.91 -5.87
C SER A 60 10.87 4.77 -7.39
N TYR A 61 9.71 4.51 -7.98
CA TYR A 61 9.51 4.43 -9.41
C TYR A 61 8.26 5.23 -9.78
N SER A 62 8.40 6.13 -10.78
CA SER A 62 7.26 6.86 -11.32
C SER A 62 6.47 5.93 -12.24
N SER A 63 5.37 5.37 -11.74
CA SER A 63 4.56 4.42 -12.50
C SER A 63 3.64 5.11 -13.50
N SER A 64 3.29 6.36 -13.23
CA SER A 64 2.49 7.21 -14.11
C SER A 64 2.74 8.67 -13.71
N PRO A 65 2.33 9.65 -14.54
CA PRO A 65 2.51 11.06 -14.16
C PRO A 65 1.86 11.36 -12.82
N GLY A 66 2.65 11.97 -11.92
CA GLY A 66 2.17 12.37 -10.59
C GLY A 66 2.02 11.25 -9.58
N LYS A 67 2.48 10.03 -9.89
CA LYS A 67 2.38 8.89 -8.98
C LYS A 67 3.71 8.18 -8.87
N LYS A 68 4.19 8.04 -7.63
CA LYS A 68 5.42 7.32 -7.33
C LYS A 68 5.12 6.15 -6.40
N ARG A 69 5.64 4.97 -6.78
CA ARG A 69 5.54 3.76 -5.97
C ARG A 69 6.86 3.54 -5.27
N PHE A 70 6.79 3.27 -3.97
CA PHE A 70 7.98 3.11 -3.12
C PHE A 70 8.14 1.65 -2.74
N TYR A 71 9.36 1.15 -2.89
CA TYR A 71 9.66 -0.25 -2.65
C TYR A 71 11.07 -0.41 -2.05
N CYS A 72 11.33 -1.59 -1.50
CA CYS A 72 12.64 -1.94 -0.96
C CYS A 72 13.59 -2.28 -2.11
N GLN A 73 14.77 -1.65 -2.15
CA GLN A 73 15.74 -1.96 -3.20
C GLN A 73 16.39 -3.34 -3.06
N ILE A 74 16.26 -3.98 -1.89
CA ILE A 74 16.84 -5.31 -1.63
C ILE A 74 15.87 -6.41 -2.05
N CYS A 75 14.64 -6.40 -1.51
CA CYS A 75 13.67 -7.48 -1.75
C CYS A 75 12.55 -7.10 -2.71
N HIS A 76 12.47 -5.81 -3.10
CA HIS A 76 11.50 -5.26 -4.06
C HIS A 76 10.03 -5.30 -3.62
N SER A 77 9.74 -5.53 -2.33
CA SER A 77 8.40 -5.36 -1.80
C SER A 77 7.94 -3.92 -2.01
N GLN A 78 6.75 -3.73 -2.57
CA GLN A 78 6.14 -2.42 -2.64
C GLN A 78 5.45 -2.12 -1.32
N LEU A 79 5.76 -0.95 -0.74
CA LEU A 79 5.27 -0.59 0.60
C LEU A 79 4.13 0.41 0.55
N PHE A 80 4.25 1.43 -0.30
CA PHE A 80 3.22 2.44 -0.43
C PHE A 80 3.41 3.21 -1.74
N HIS A 81 2.42 4.02 -2.08
CA HIS A 81 2.60 5.00 -3.15
C HIS A 81 2.09 6.38 -2.72
N LEU A 82 2.61 7.41 -3.39
CA LEU A 82 2.23 8.81 -3.21
C LEU A 82 1.66 9.33 -4.51
N GLN A 83 0.65 10.20 -4.42
CA GLN A 83 0.01 10.84 -5.58
C GLN A 83 0.00 12.35 -5.37
N GLU A 84 0.31 13.10 -6.42
CA GLU A 84 0.26 14.56 -6.37
C GLU A 84 -1.15 15.09 -6.10
N THR A 85 -2.19 14.37 -6.53
CA THR A 85 -3.59 14.73 -6.29
C THR A 85 -4.01 14.54 -4.83
N LEU A 86 -3.22 13.85 -4.03
CA LEU A 86 -3.45 13.61 -2.61
C LEU A 86 -2.16 13.93 -1.83
N PRO A 87 -1.76 15.22 -1.77
CA PRO A 87 -0.40 15.59 -1.35
C PRO A 87 -0.06 15.28 0.10
N ASN A 88 -1.06 15.18 0.98
CA ASN A 88 -0.81 14.90 2.40
C ASN A 88 -1.07 13.44 2.77
N MET A 89 -1.42 12.62 1.77
CA MET A 89 -1.81 11.24 2.02
C MET A 89 -0.74 10.27 1.55
N MET A 90 -0.80 9.07 2.08
CA MET A 90 0.02 7.94 1.66
C MET A 90 -0.91 6.75 1.49
N THR A 91 -0.76 6.04 0.37
CA THR A 91 -1.53 4.83 0.11
C THR A 91 -0.67 3.62 0.44
N LEU A 92 -1.01 2.96 1.55
CA LEU A 92 -0.27 1.80 2.04
C LEU A 92 -0.66 0.56 1.26
N GLU A 93 0.32 -0.28 0.95
CA GLU A 93 0.07 -1.64 0.44
C GLU A 93 -0.17 -2.53 1.65
N MET A 94 -1.43 -2.94 1.85
CA MET A 94 -1.83 -3.63 3.08
C MET A 94 -1.21 -5.01 3.23
N GLY A 95 -0.71 -5.61 2.15
CA GLY A 95 0.00 -6.88 2.23
C GLY A 95 1.29 -6.82 3.03
N THR A 96 1.82 -5.63 3.32
CA THR A 96 3.06 -5.46 4.11
C THR A 96 2.79 -5.31 5.61
N ILE A 97 1.53 -5.34 6.03
CA ILE A 97 1.18 -5.18 7.44
C ILE A 97 1.56 -6.44 8.22
N ASP A 98 2.28 -6.27 9.32
CA ASP A 98 2.70 -7.37 10.18
C ASP A 98 1.80 -7.47 11.42
N HIS A 99 1.36 -6.33 11.94
CA HIS A 99 0.61 -6.30 13.19
C HIS A 99 -0.29 -5.07 13.24
N SER A 100 -1.48 -5.24 13.81
CA SER A 100 -2.46 -4.15 13.99
C SER A 100 -3.17 -4.31 15.32
N SER A 101 -3.26 -3.22 16.09
CA SER A 101 -4.10 -3.17 17.29
C SER A 101 -5.56 -2.96 16.94
N GLN A 102 -5.86 -2.50 15.72
CA GLN A 102 -7.21 -2.35 15.21
C GLN A 102 -7.70 -3.67 14.61
N ASN A 103 -8.97 -3.99 14.81
CA ASN A 103 -9.58 -5.14 14.14
C ASN A 103 -9.91 -4.78 12.69
N LEU A 104 -9.02 -5.15 11.76
CA LEU A 104 -9.17 -4.82 10.34
C LEU A 104 -10.29 -5.60 9.67
N SER A 105 -10.76 -6.70 10.25
CA SER A 105 -11.81 -7.52 9.64
C SER A 105 -13.17 -6.82 9.60
N VAL A 106 -13.38 -5.80 10.44
CA VAL A 106 -14.64 -5.03 10.46
C VAL A 106 -14.55 -3.71 9.69
N VAL A 107 -13.40 -3.41 9.10
CA VAL A 107 -13.20 -2.19 8.30
C VAL A 107 -13.93 -2.32 6.97
N PRO A 108 -14.69 -1.30 6.53
CA PRO A 108 -15.37 -1.34 5.23
C PRO A 108 -14.40 -1.56 4.07
N LYS A 109 -14.85 -2.32 3.08
CA LYS A 109 -14.06 -2.63 1.88
C LYS A 109 -14.76 -2.07 0.65
N ARG A 110 -13.98 -1.53 -0.27
CA ARG A 110 -14.48 -0.98 -1.52
C ARG A 110 -13.59 -1.40 -2.67
N HIS A 111 -14.21 -1.92 -3.73
CA HIS A 111 -13.52 -2.23 -4.98
C HIS A 111 -13.52 -1.01 -5.88
N ILE A 112 -12.37 -0.69 -6.48
CA ILE A 112 -12.26 0.37 -7.48
C ILE A 112 -11.67 -0.20 -8.76
N PHE A 113 -12.00 0.42 -9.89
CA PHE A 113 -11.62 -0.07 -11.23
C PHE A 113 -12.11 -1.49 -11.47
N GLU A 114 -13.34 -1.78 -11.05
CA GLU A 114 -13.94 -3.12 -11.18
C GLU A 114 -14.08 -3.57 -12.63
N ASP A 115 -14.23 -2.63 -13.56
CA ASP A 115 -14.31 -2.95 -14.99
C ASP A 115 -13.02 -3.56 -15.52
N ASP A 116 -11.89 -3.33 -14.83
CA ASP A 116 -10.59 -3.90 -15.17
C ASP A 116 -10.31 -5.21 -14.44
N GLN A 117 -11.25 -5.66 -13.61
CA GLN A 117 -11.09 -6.90 -12.86
C GLN A 117 -10.96 -8.09 -13.82
N PHE A 118 -10.05 -9.01 -13.46
CA PHE A 118 -9.94 -10.25 -14.22
C PHE A 118 -11.22 -11.06 -14.12
N SER A 119 -11.71 -11.55 -15.28
CA SER A 119 -12.96 -12.33 -15.31
C SER A 119 -12.87 -13.62 -14.51
N TRP A 120 -11.68 -14.19 -14.38
CA TRP A 120 -11.47 -15.44 -13.65
C TRP A 120 -11.44 -15.23 -12.13
N LEU A 121 -11.49 -13.98 -11.64
CA LEU A 121 -11.61 -13.71 -10.19
C LEU A 121 -13.06 -13.87 -9.71
N SER A 122 -14.03 -13.76 -10.59
CA SER A 122 -15.44 -13.88 -10.22
C SER A 122 -15.80 -15.33 -9.94
N ASP A 123 -16.53 -15.56 -8.89
CA ASP A 123 -17.05 -16.87 -8.54
C ASP A 123 -18.31 -17.22 -9.30
#